data_f1b49dc08f4819c0010c03df973b5427
#
_entry.id   f1b49dc08f4819c0010c03df973b5427
#
_cell.length_a   1.000
_cell.length_b   1.000
_cell.length_c   1.000
_cell.angle_alpha   90.00
_cell.angle_beta   90.00
_cell.angle_gamma   90.00
#
_symmetry.space_group_name_H-M   'P 1'
#
loop_
_entity.id
_entity.type
_entity.pdbx_description
1 polymer ?
#
loop_
_entity_poly.entity_id
_entity_poly.type
_entity_poly.pdbx_seq_one_letter_code
_entity_poly.pdbx_strand_id
1 'polypeptide(L)'
;MCSSDCGLLQDLEQNLGWTVEAKNILLLGAGGAMRGIMGPLCERSPSVIHIANRTEARASELAALFSDRVCVGASGLHDIPDRPWDLIINGLSSGWDGSFPDLSLSVLSPSAAAYDLIYSDSETPFMAWARAKGLTRISDGLGMLVEQAADSYAIWQGIRPETARVFDLLRPGR
;
A
#
# COMPACT_ATOMS: atom_id res chain seq x y z
N MET A 1 6.13 -14.25 14.60
CA MET A 1 6.04 -12.82 14.98
C MET A 1 5.12 -12.18 13.94
N CYS A 2 3.83 -12.12 14.22
CA CYS A 2 2.88 -11.44 13.35
C CYS A 2 2.97 -9.96 13.73
N SER A 3 3.65 -9.20 12.92
CA SER A 3 3.76 -7.76 13.07
C SER A 3 2.62 -7.07 12.30
N SER A 4 2.53 -5.76 12.39
CA SER A 4 1.62 -4.87 11.67
C SER A 4 1.45 -5.16 10.17
N ASP A 5 2.24 -6.02 9.61
CA ASP A 5 2.47 -6.28 8.20
C ASP A 5 1.41 -7.22 7.60
N CYS A 6 0.78 -8.07 8.43
CA CYS A 6 -0.31 -8.96 8.01
C CYS A 6 -1.59 -8.18 7.69
N GLY A 7 -1.84 -7.07 8.38
CA GLY A 7 -3.07 -6.28 8.21
C GLY A 7 -3.27 -5.76 6.79
N LEU A 8 -2.21 -5.27 6.13
CA LEU A 8 -2.31 -4.82 4.73
C LEU A 8 -2.73 -5.96 3.79
N LEU A 9 -2.04 -7.11 3.87
CA LEU A 9 -2.37 -8.24 3.00
C LEU A 9 -3.77 -8.78 3.26
N GLN A 10 -4.18 -8.83 4.53
CA GLN A 10 -5.51 -9.23 4.91
C GLN A 10 -6.55 -8.31 4.30
N ASP A 11 -6.34 -7.00 4.36
CA ASP A 11 -7.25 -6.04 3.75
C ASP A 11 -7.25 -6.14 2.22
N LEU A 12 -6.08 -6.16 1.58
CA LEU A 12 -5.99 -6.29 0.13
C LEU A 12 -6.68 -7.56 -0.39
N GLU A 13 -6.35 -8.73 0.18
CA GLU A 13 -6.76 -10.03 -0.36
C GLU A 13 -8.16 -10.45 0.10
N GLN A 14 -8.51 -10.23 1.38
CA GLN A 14 -9.77 -10.74 1.94
C GLN A 14 -10.90 -9.71 1.86
N ASN A 15 -10.63 -8.44 2.17
CA ASN A 15 -11.68 -7.43 2.19
C ASN A 15 -11.89 -6.80 0.81
N LEU A 16 -10.81 -6.51 0.08
CA LEU A 16 -10.86 -5.82 -1.22
C LEU A 16 -10.80 -6.78 -2.42
N GLY A 17 -10.40 -8.03 -2.23
CA GLY A 17 -10.23 -9.01 -3.30
C GLY A 17 -9.14 -8.62 -4.31
N TRP A 18 -8.09 -7.93 -3.85
CA TRP A 18 -6.98 -7.50 -4.69
C TRP A 18 -5.79 -8.45 -4.51
N THR A 19 -5.40 -9.12 -5.58
CA THR A 19 -4.27 -10.04 -5.52
C THR A 19 -2.95 -9.29 -5.66
N VAL A 20 -1.92 -9.77 -4.97
CA VAL A 20 -0.54 -9.27 -5.02
C VAL A 20 0.33 -10.16 -5.92
N GLU A 21 -0.01 -11.44 -6.02
CA GLU A 21 0.74 -12.43 -6.81
C GLU A 21 0.86 -12.03 -8.28
N ALA A 22 2.06 -12.13 -8.81
CA ALA A 22 2.41 -11.80 -10.20
C ALA A 22 2.07 -10.35 -10.63
N LYS A 23 1.95 -9.41 -9.68
CA LYS A 23 1.64 -8.00 -9.94
C LYS A 23 2.88 -7.12 -9.98
N ASN A 24 2.80 -6.04 -10.77
CA ASN A 24 3.74 -4.93 -10.73
C ASN A 24 3.28 -3.93 -9.66
N ILE A 25 4.04 -3.80 -8.59
CA ILE A 25 3.69 -2.98 -7.43
C ILE A 25 4.58 -1.75 -7.37
N LEU A 26 3.97 -0.58 -7.28
CA LEU A 26 4.64 0.68 -7.03
C LEU A 26 4.42 1.11 -5.57
N LEU A 27 5.50 1.26 -4.82
CA LEU A 27 5.48 1.78 -3.46
C LEU A 27 5.95 3.23 -3.46
N LEU A 28 5.13 4.13 -2.97
CA LEU A 28 5.44 5.55 -2.85
C LEU A 28 5.83 5.84 -1.40
N GLY A 29 7.12 6.11 -1.19
CA GLY A 29 7.71 6.31 0.12
C GLY A 29 8.67 5.18 0.54
N ALA A 30 9.58 5.49 1.46
CA ALA A 30 10.56 4.55 2.02
C ALA A 30 10.65 4.69 3.56
N GLY A 31 9.53 5.01 4.20
CA GLY A 31 9.41 5.15 5.65
C GLY A 31 9.20 3.82 6.38
N GLY A 32 8.96 3.92 7.69
CA GLY A 32 8.76 2.75 8.55
C GLY A 32 7.61 1.85 8.10
N ALA A 33 6.47 2.43 7.71
CA ALA A 33 5.32 1.68 7.22
C ALA A 33 5.68 0.87 5.96
N MET A 34 6.39 1.50 4.99
CA MET A 34 6.83 0.79 3.78
C MET A 34 7.79 -0.35 4.09
N ARG A 35 8.74 -0.13 5.00
CA ARG A 35 9.66 -1.19 5.46
C ARG A 35 8.90 -2.36 6.06
N GLY A 36 7.85 -2.09 6.82
CA GLY A 36 7.01 -3.10 7.45
C GLY A 36 6.30 -3.99 6.43
N ILE A 37 5.70 -3.42 5.40
CA ILE A 37 4.91 -4.17 4.43
C ILE A 37 5.73 -4.94 3.38
N MET A 38 7.03 -4.63 3.22
CA MET A 38 7.89 -5.27 2.21
C MET A 38 7.99 -6.79 2.38
N GLY A 39 8.22 -7.27 3.61
CA GLY A 39 8.34 -8.71 3.87
C GLY A 39 7.10 -9.47 3.40
N PRO A 40 5.91 -9.16 3.93
CA PRO A 40 4.65 -9.74 3.52
C PRO A 40 4.37 -9.64 2.01
N LEU A 41 4.63 -8.50 1.38
CA LEU A 41 4.46 -8.36 -0.07
C LEU A 41 5.38 -9.31 -0.85
N CYS A 42 6.65 -9.44 -0.45
CA CYS A 42 7.59 -10.39 -1.08
C CYS A 42 7.12 -11.84 -0.97
N GLU A 43 6.49 -12.22 0.16
CA GLU A 43 5.94 -13.58 0.37
C GLU A 43 4.80 -13.93 -0.58
N ARG A 44 4.16 -12.95 -1.20
CA ARG A 44 3.11 -13.12 -2.22
C ARG A 44 3.63 -13.21 -3.65
N SER A 45 4.95 -13.28 -3.84
CA SER A 45 5.57 -13.46 -5.16
C SER A 45 5.07 -12.46 -6.22
N PRO A 46 5.14 -11.13 -5.97
CA PRO A 46 4.85 -10.14 -7.01
C PRO A 46 5.85 -10.26 -8.15
N SER A 47 5.48 -9.84 -9.36
CA SER A 47 6.40 -9.81 -10.49
C SER A 47 7.55 -8.83 -10.27
N VAL A 48 7.22 -7.66 -9.73
CA VAL A 48 8.18 -6.61 -9.39
C VAL A 48 7.61 -5.74 -8.27
N ILE A 49 8.50 -5.26 -7.40
CA ILE A 49 8.22 -4.13 -6.51
C ILE A 49 9.15 -2.98 -6.92
N HIS A 50 8.62 -1.79 -7.09
CA HIS A 50 9.42 -0.59 -7.31
C HIS A 50 9.13 0.43 -6.21
N ILE A 51 10.19 0.94 -5.58
CA ILE A 51 10.09 1.90 -4.48
C ILE A 51 10.47 3.27 -5.01
N ALA A 52 9.56 4.22 -5.00
CA ALA A 52 9.84 5.59 -5.38
C ALA A 52 9.73 6.50 -4.14
N ASN A 53 10.75 7.32 -3.90
CA ASN A 53 10.78 8.21 -2.75
C ASN A 53 11.41 9.56 -3.09
N ARG A 54 11.00 10.62 -2.37
CA ARG A 54 11.58 11.96 -2.52
C ARG A 54 13.11 11.95 -2.43
N THR A 55 13.66 11.17 -1.48
CA THR A 55 15.09 10.93 -1.34
C THR A 55 15.38 9.54 -1.91
N GLU A 56 15.89 9.47 -3.12
CA GLU A 56 16.16 8.21 -3.83
C GLU A 56 17.04 7.25 -3.02
N ALA A 57 18.07 7.77 -2.32
CA ALA A 57 18.94 6.94 -1.49
C ALA A 57 18.16 6.09 -0.47
N ARG A 58 17.08 6.63 0.14
CA ARG A 58 16.24 5.86 1.07
C ARG A 58 15.45 4.75 0.37
N ALA A 59 15.01 4.99 -0.86
CA ALA A 59 14.37 3.96 -1.66
C ALA A 59 15.35 2.84 -2.00
N SER A 60 16.56 3.19 -2.41
CA SER A 60 17.64 2.27 -2.75
C SER A 60 18.08 1.43 -1.53
N GLU A 61 18.24 2.06 -0.37
CA GLU A 61 18.55 1.36 0.89
C GLU A 61 17.45 0.34 1.24
N LEU A 62 16.18 0.73 1.10
CA LEU A 62 15.07 -0.19 1.38
C LEU A 62 15.01 -1.33 0.36
N ALA A 63 15.19 -1.03 -0.93
CA ALA A 63 15.20 -2.04 -1.99
C ALA A 63 16.32 -3.08 -1.79
N ALA A 64 17.51 -2.64 -1.39
CA ALA A 64 18.65 -3.51 -1.15
C ALA A 64 18.40 -4.58 -0.07
N LEU A 65 17.55 -4.28 0.92
CA LEU A 65 17.21 -5.23 2.00
C LEU A 65 16.37 -6.42 1.52
N PHE A 66 15.76 -6.34 0.35
CA PHE A 66 14.82 -7.34 -0.16
C PHE A 66 15.17 -7.84 -1.57
N SER A 67 16.32 -7.44 -2.10
CA SER A 67 16.76 -7.76 -3.47
C SER A 67 17.02 -9.27 -3.69
N ASP A 68 17.18 -10.03 -2.63
CA ASP A 68 17.34 -11.49 -2.64
C ASP A 68 16.00 -12.26 -2.70
N ARG A 69 14.88 -11.59 -2.49
CA ARG A 69 13.54 -12.20 -2.38
C ARG A 69 12.68 -12.02 -3.61
N VAL A 70 12.76 -10.88 -4.23
CA VAL A 70 11.93 -10.50 -5.39
C VAL A 70 12.68 -9.45 -6.22
N CYS A 71 12.27 -9.25 -7.48
CA CYS A 71 12.79 -8.16 -8.28
C CYS A 71 12.36 -6.81 -7.69
N VAL A 72 13.28 -6.11 -7.02
CA VAL A 72 13.03 -4.80 -6.40
C VAL A 72 13.85 -3.73 -7.11
N GLY A 73 13.15 -2.67 -7.58
CA GLY A 73 13.77 -1.46 -8.11
C GLY A 73 13.58 -0.27 -7.17
N ALA A 74 14.36 0.78 -7.39
CA ALA A 74 14.26 2.03 -6.64
C ALA A 74 14.54 3.25 -7.52
N SER A 75 13.87 4.38 -7.22
CA SER A 75 14.09 5.65 -7.92
C SER A 75 13.67 6.87 -7.08
N GLY A 76 13.95 8.05 -7.60
CA GLY A 76 13.27 9.29 -7.22
C GLY A 76 11.80 9.28 -7.67
N LEU A 77 10.99 10.20 -7.13
CA LEU A 77 9.56 10.30 -7.51
C LEU A 77 9.34 10.73 -8.97
N HIS A 78 10.34 11.38 -9.59
CA HIS A 78 10.27 11.85 -10.97
C HIS A 78 10.87 10.86 -11.98
N ASP A 79 11.50 9.78 -11.50
CA ASP A 79 12.22 8.80 -12.30
C ASP A 79 11.60 7.40 -12.21
N ILE A 80 10.29 7.35 -11.93
CA ILE A 80 9.53 6.10 -11.86
C ILE A 80 9.53 5.45 -13.25
N PRO A 81 9.94 4.16 -13.37
CA PRO A 81 9.98 3.48 -14.66
C PRO A 81 8.61 3.43 -15.35
N ASP A 82 8.63 3.61 -16.66
CA ASP A 82 7.47 3.51 -17.51
C ASP A 82 7.09 2.04 -17.73
N ARG A 83 6.16 1.54 -16.90
CA ARG A 83 5.59 0.19 -17.00
C ARG A 83 4.16 0.17 -16.49
N PRO A 84 3.35 -0.81 -16.89
CA PRO A 84 1.99 -0.95 -16.36
C PRO A 84 2.05 -1.35 -14.88
N TRP A 85 1.64 -0.43 -14.01
CA TRP A 85 1.50 -0.67 -12.57
C TRP A 85 0.11 -1.24 -12.28
N ASP A 86 0.06 -2.35 -11.53
CA ASP A 86 -1.18 -3.03 -11.13
C ASP A 86 -1.68 -2.58 -9.76
N LEU A 87 -0.74 -2.26 -8.85
CA LEU A 87 -1.05 -1.80 -7.50
C LEU A 87 -0.10 -0.67 -7.11
N ILE A 88 -0.66 0.45 -6.69
CA ILE A 88 0.09 1.59 -6.18
C ILE A 88 -0.23 1.73 -4.69
N ILE A 89 0.77 1.65 -3.84
CA ILE A 89 0.63 1.81 -2.39
C ILE A 89 1.32 3.10 -1.96
N ASN A 90 0.56 4.01 -1.38
CA ASN A 90 1.07 5.29 -0.88
C ASN A 90 1.40 5.23 0.61
N GLY A 91 2.62 5.62 0.95
CA GLY A 91 3.07 5.88 2.31
C GLY A 91 3.87 7.19 2.40
N LEU A 92 3.70 8.08 1.42
CA LEU A 92 4.19 9.44 1.53
C LEU A 92 3.27 10.21 2.49
N SER A 93 3.86 10.93 3.43
CA SER A 93 3.12 11.96 4.14
C SER A 93 2.80 13.08 3.15
N SER A 94 1.52 13.45 3.01
CA SER A 94 1.11 14.66 2.29
C SER A 94 1.93 15.85 2.80
N GLY A 95 2.27 16.78 1.91
CA GLY A 95 2.86 18.05 2.34
C GLY A 95 1.93 18.77 3.32
N TRP A 96 2.46 19.72 4.10
CA TRP A 96 1.68 20.54 5.03
C TRP A 96 0.53 21.31 4.34
N ASP A 97 0.60 21.43 3.02
CA ASP A 97 -0.41 22.08 2.15
C ASP A 97 -1.51 21.12 1.68
N GLY A 98 -1.47 19.84 2.07
CA GLY A 98 -2.43 18.85 1.66
C GLY A 98 -2.32 18.42 0.19
N SER A 99 -1.25 18.81 -0.53
CA SER A 99 -1.05 18.41 -1.91
C SER A 99 -0.39 17.03 -2.01
N PHE A 100 -0.74 16.30 -3.08
CA PHE A 100 -0.03 15.09 -3.49
C PHE A 100 0.86 15.43 -4.69
N PRO A 101 2.12 14.95 -4.72
CA PRO A 101 3.00 15.23 -5.86
C PRO A 101 2.41 14.68 -7.17
N ASP A 102 2.48 15.48 -8.24
CA ASP A 102 2.11 14.98 -9.57
C ASP A 102 3.16 13.96 -10.03
N LEU A 103 2.73 12.71 -10.08
CA LEU A 103 3.56 11.62 -10.57
C LEU A 103 3.30 11.42 -12.06
N SER A 104 4.35 11.46 -12.86
CA SER A 104 4.28 11.13 -14.28
C SER A 104 4.19 9.61 -14.46
N LEU A 105 3.02 9.04 -14.18
CA LEU A 105 2.71 7.65 -14.49
C LEU A 105 2.03 7.61 -15.86
N SER A 106 2.78 7.21 -16.88
CA SER A 106 2.29 7.16 -18.26
C SER A 106 1.47 5.91 -18.54
N VAL A 107 1.70 4.83 -17.79
CA VAL A 107 1.03 3.55 -18.03
C VAL A 107 0.50 2.98 -16.71
N LEU A 108 -0.82 2.80 -16.63
CA LEU A 108 -1.49 2.06 -15.57
C LEU A 108 -2.15 0.83 -16.19
N SER A 109 -2.13 -0.29 -15.47
CA SER A 109 -2.90 -1.46 -15.90
C SER A 109 -4.40 -1.12 -15.93
N PRO A 110 -5.20 -1.68 -16.84
CA PRO A 110 -6.64 -1.42 -16.91
C PRO A 110 -7.39 -1.71 -15.60
N SER A 111 -6.85 -2.62 -14.79
CA SER A 111 -7.39 -3.01 -13.47
C SER A 111 -6.56 -2.47 -12.31
N ALA A 112 -5.76 -1.43 -12.53
CA ALA A 112 -4.89 -0.87 -11.50
C ALA A 112 -5.68 -0.45 -10.26
N ALA A 113 -5.05 -0.65 -9.11
CA ALA A 113 -5.61 -0.29 -7.82
C ALA A 113 -4.67 0.69 -7.08
N ALA A 114 -5.25 1.56 -6.28
CA ALA A 114 -4.53 2.54 -5.47
C ALA A 114 -4.90 2.35 -3.99
N TYR A 115 -3.91 2.16 -3.15
CA TYR A 115 -4.06 1.97 -1.70
C TYR A 115 -3.29 3.03 -0.94
N ASP A 116 -3.96 3.80 -0.11
CA ASP A 116 -3.30 4.76 0.79
C ASP A 116 -3.09 4.12 2.16
N LEU A 117 -1.87 4.13 2.69
CA LEU A 117 -1.63 3.67 4.06
C LEU A 117 -2.19 4.62 5.12
N ILE A 118 -2.52 5.85 4.74
CA ILE A 118 -3.21 6.81 5.58
C ILE A 118 -4.70 6.52 5.52
N TYR A 119 -5.37 6.53 6.67
CA TYR A 119 -6.84 6.52 6.74
C TYR A 119 -7.36 7.90 7.13
N SER A 120 -8.53 8.26 6.62
CA SER A 120 -9.15 9.56 6.88
C SER A 120 -10.67 9.45 6.72
N ASP A 121 -11.40 10.31 7.43
CA ASP A 121 -12.86 10.47 7.27
C ASP A 121 -13.21 11.15 5.93
N SER A 122 -12.25 11.82 5.31
CA SER A 122 -12.37 12.46 4.00
C SER A 122 -11.41 11.85 2.99
N GLU A 123 -11.68 12.08 1.71
CA GLU A 123 -10.80 11.64 0.65
C GLU A 123 -9.39 12.23 0.81
N THR A 124 -8.37 11.37 0.81
CA THR A 124 -6.97 11.82 0.92
C THR A 124 -6.50 12.44 -0.41
N PRO A 125 -5.47 13.31 -0.39
CA PRO A 125 -4.89 13.87 -1.62
C PRO A 125 -4.41 12.78 -2.60
N PHE A 126 -3.90 11.66 -2.12
CA PHE A 126 -3.52 10.52 -2.95
C PHE A 126 -4.75 9.86 -3.60
N MET A 127 -5.83 9.65 -2.85
CA MET A 127 -7.06 9.08 -3.40
C MET A 127 -7.67 9.98 -4.47
N ALA A 128 -7.69 11.30 -4.24
CA ALA A 128 -8.14 12.28 -5.22
C ALA A 128 -7.26 12.25 -6.50
N TRP A 129 -5.94 12.18 -6.33
CA TRP A 129 -5.00 12.00 -7.45
C TRP A 129 -5.29 10.71 -8.23
N ALA A 130 -5.46 9.58 -7.53
CA ALA A 130 -5.72 8.29 -8.16
C ALA A 130 -7.04 8.32 -8.97
N ARG A 131 -8.08 8.96 -8.44
CA ARG A 131 -9.35 9.14 -9.13
C ARG A 131 -9.20 10.02 -10.37
N ALA A 132 -8.44 11.11 -10.29
CA ALA A 132 -8.14 11.98 -11.42
C ALA A 132 -7.35 11.26 -12.53
N LYS A 133 -6.56 10.24 -12.21
CA LYS A 133 -5.89 9.33 -13.16
C LYS A 133 -6.82 8.25 -13.73
N GLY A 134 -8.09 8.21 -13.34
CA GLY A 134 -9.09 7.28 -13.85
C GLY A 134 -9.16 5.94 -13.12
N LEU A 135 -8.46 5.76 -11.98
CA LEU A 135 -8.58 4.55 -11.18
C LEU A 135 -9.96 4.52 -10.48
N THR A 136 -10.55 3.34 -10.44
CA THR A 136 -11.83 3.08 -9.76
C THR A 136 -11.66 2.21 -8.52
N ARG A 137 -10.57 1.44 -8.45
CA ARG A 137 -10.21 0.60 -7.31
C ARG A 137 -9.30 1.41 -6.39
N ILE A 138 -9.90 2.12 -5.45
CA ILE A 138 -9.19 3.03 -4.53
C ILE A 138 -9.62 2.71 -3.11
N SER A 139 -8.67 2.55 -2.20
CA SER A 139 -8.91 2.34 -0.77
C SER A 139 -7.90 3.13 0.06
N ASP A 140 -8.29 3.42 1.30
CA ASP A 140 -7.41 3.97 2.33
C ASP A 140 -7.00 2.90 3.35
N GLY A 141 -6.18 3.28 4.34
CA GLY A 141 -5.58 2.41 5.32
C GLY A 141 -6.47 1.95 6.47
N LEU A 142 -7.77 2.28 6.46
CA LEU A 142 -8.66 1.86 7.55
C LEU A 142 -8.72 0.34 7.69
N GLY A 143 -8.82 -0.38 6.55
CA GLY A 143 -8.85 -1.83 6.55
C GLY A 143 -7.59 -2.43 7.17
N MET A 144 -6.43 -1.96 6.73
CA MET A 144 -5.15 -2.35 7.32
C MET A 144 -5.13 -2.13 8.84
N LEU A 145 -5.60 -0.98 9.32
CA LEU A 145 -5.64 -0.66 10.75
C LEU A 145 -6.53 -1.63 11.54
N VAL A 146 -7.71 -1.92 11.03
CA VAL A 146 -8.66 -2.86 11.67
C VAL A 146 -8.07 -4.26 11.74
N GLU A 147 -7.49 -4.74 10.65
CA GLU A 147 -6.88 -6.07 10.59
C GLU A 147 -5.64 -6.18 11.50
N GLN A 148 -4.81 -5.14 11.59
CA GLN A 148 -3.69 -5.08 12.55
C GLN A 148 -4.16 -5.14 14.00
N ALA A 149 -5.25 -4.44 14.34
CA ALA A 149 -5.83 -4.48 15.66
C ALA A 149 -6.36 -5.88 16.00
N ALA A 150 -7.00 -6.56 15.05
CA ALA A 150 -7.49 -7.93 15.20
C ALA A 150 -6.34 -8.92 15.42
N ASP A 151 -5.23 -8.79 14.67
CA ASP A 151 -4.04 -9.62 14.85
C ASP A 151 -3.39 -9.37 16.21
N SER A 152 -3.27 -8.12 16.64
CA SER A 152 -2.76 -7.76 17.96
C SER A 152 -3.62 -8.37 19.08
N TYR A 153 -4.92 -8.27 18.95
CA TYR A 153 -5.88 -8.87 19.90
C TYR A 153 -5.71 -10.40 19.96
N ALA A 154 -5.55 -11.05 18.80
CA ALA A 154 -5.35 -12.49 18.72
C ALA A 154 -4.06 -12.93 19.46
N ILE A 155 -2.98 -12.15 19.35
CA ILE A 155 -1.72 -12.43 20.07
C ILE A 155 -1.93 -12.35 21.59
N TRP A 156 -2.69 -11.36 22.07
CA TRP A 156 -2.88 -11.16 23.51
C TRP A 156 -3.94 -12.06 24.12
N GLN A 157 -5.00 -12.37 23.39
CA GLN A 157 -6.16 -13.10 23.89
C GLN A 157 -6.27 -14.53 23.35
N GLY A 158 -5.43 -14.91 22.37
CA GLY A 158 -5.46 -16.24 21.74
C GLY A 158 -6.64 -16.47 20.78
N ILE A 159 -7.47 -15.47 20.54
CA ILE A 159 -8.65 -15.55 19.66
C ILE A 159 -8.67 -14.35 18.75
N ARG A 160 -8.79 -14.56 17.42
CA ARG A 160 -8.92 -13.48 16.45
C ARG A 160 -10.40 -13.05 16.38
N PRO A 161 -10.71 -11.76 16.62
CA PRO A 161 -12.08 -11.26 16.51
C PRO A 161 -12.54 -11.15 15.06
N GLU A 162 -13.85 -11.18 14.83
CA GLU A 162 -14.42 -10.82 13.52
C GLU A 162 -14.30 -9.32 13.26
N THR A 163 -13.77 -8.97 12.09
CA THR A 163 -13.52 -7.58 11.69
C THR A 163 -14.68 -6.96 10.91
N ALA A 164 -15.54 -7.76 10.26
CA ALA A 164 -16.64 -7.28 9.43
C ALA A 164 -17.55 -6.27 10.15
N ARG A 165 -17.95 -6.56 11.39
CA ARG A 165 -18.78 -5.64 12.19
C ARG A 165 -18.08 -4.32 12.53
N VAL A 166 -16.76 -4.33 12.61
CA VAL A 166 -15.99 -3.12 12.91
C VAL A 166 -16.01 -2.18 11.69
N PHE A 167 -15.93 -2.73 10.48
CA PHE A 167 -16.08 -1.95 9.25
C PHE A 167 -17.44 -1.28 9.17
N ASP A 168 -18.51 -2.01 9.45
CA ASP A 168 -19.89 -1.48 9.43
C ASP A 168 -20.08 -0.32 10.44
N LEU A 169 -19.40 -0.38 11.59
CA LEU A 169 -19.45 0.67 12.61
C LEU A 169 -18.63 1.91 12.24
N LEU A 170 -17.45 1.70 11.65
CA LEU A 170 -16.54 2.81 11.32
C LEU A 170 -16.92 3.50 10.02
N ARG A 171 -17.53 2.79 9.08
CA ARG A 171 -17.99 3.33 7.79
C ARG A 171 -19.32 2.70 7.38
N PRO A 172 -20.44 3.16 7.97
CA PRO A 172 -21.77 2.67 7.60
C PRO A 172 -22.05 2.88 6.12
N GLY A 173 -22.35 1.80 5.39
CA GLY A 173 -22.76 1.87 3.98
C GLY A 173 -21.64 1.77 2.94
N ARG A 174 -20.49 1.23 3.29
CA ARG A 174 -19.44 0.81 2.35
C ARG A 174 -19.70 -0.58 1.81
#